data_11074720427c350ad7f5546e63212897
#
_entry.id   11074720427c350ad7f5546e63212897
#
_cell.length_a   1.000
_cell.length_b   1.000
_cell.length_c   1.000
_cell.angle_alpha   90.00
_cell.angle_beta   90.00
_cell.angle_gamma   90.00
#
_symmetry.space_group_name_H-M   'P 1'
#
loop_
_entity.id
_entity.type
_entity.pdbx_description
1 polymer ?
#
loop_
_entity_poly.entity_id
_entity_poly.type
_entity_poly.pdbx_seq_one_letter_code
_entity_poly.pdbx_strand_id
1 'polypeptide(L)'
;MTAHSGAENDDDARPGGSEAGPGRQSEAEPGRQSEAGPGRQSEAGPGRGPFHERSIELTDPRAMRAYAHPVRMALIGLLRTQGPLTATQAAEQLGESSGTCSFHLRQLAKYGFCEEAGGGRGREKPWRATAMFTTWNFTPGDSELSAAERHLDASVLERYRTRIGQWLETRADEPPEWQRATGFGDLSLPLTAAELEQLRDDVQALLRPYMGRVTGEDEAPEGARRVELIQFAFPAPDAP
;
A
#
# COMPACT_ATOMS: atom_id res chain seq x y z
N MET A 1 -62.84 25.77 -7.86
CA MET A 1 -64.02 25.05 -7.34
C MET A 1 -63.46 24.11 -6.28
N THR A 2 -63.69 24.59 -5.09
CA THR A 2 -64.31 23.94 -3.90
C THR A 2 -63.46 22.82 -3.31
N ALA A 3 -62.72 22.99 -2.23
CA ALA A 3 -63.15 23.27 -0.83
C ALA A 3 -63.68 22.01 -0.10
N HIS A 4 -63.08 21.59 0.97
CA HIS A 4 -63.47 21.66 2.37
C HIS A 4 -62.79 20.53 3.12
N SER A 5 -62.07 20.77 4.21
CA SER A 5 -62.52 21.05 5.62
C SER A 5 -62.75 19.70 6.35
N GLY A 6 -62.23 19.48 7.46
CA GLY A 6 -62.22 20.00 8.79
C GLY A 6 -61.88 18.85 9.72
N ALA A 7 -61.16 19.12 10.71
CA ALA A 7 -61.49 19.47 12.13
C ALA A 7 -61.39 18.25 13.05
N GLU A 8 -60.49 18.36 14.03
CA GLU A 8 -60.66 18.60 15.49
C GLU A 8 -61.16 17.41 16.31
N ASN A 9 -60.52 17.03 17.36
CA ASN A 9 -60.59 17.33 18.79
C ASN A 9 -59.74 16.33 19.58
N ASP A 10 -58.90 16.78 20.45
CA ASP A 10 -59.04 17.09 21.89
C ASP A 10 -59.17 15.83 22.76
N ASP A 11 -58.38 15.56 23.74
CA ASP A 11 -58.40 15.99 25.13
C ASP A 11 -57.59 15.04 26.05
N ASP A 12 -56.73 15.59 26.79
CA ASP A 12 -56.64 15.69 28.25
C ASP A 12 -55.94 14.59 29.07
N ALA A 13 -55.19 15.14 29.99
CA ALA A 13 -54.89 14.74 31.36
C ALA A 13 -53.41 14.35 31.70
N ARG A 14 -52.76 15.32 32.32
CA ARG A 14 -51.70 15.15 33.36
C ARG A 14 -52.38 14.74 34.70
N PRO A 15 -51.64 14.48 35.82
CA PRO A 15 -50.22 14.74 36.16
C PRO A 15 -49.57 13.73 37.16
N GLY A 16 -48.32 14.05 37.55
CA GLY A 16 -47.75 13.70 38.85
C GLY A 16 -46.41 12.95 38.76
N GLY A 17 -45.36 13.48 39.21
CA GLY A 17 -44.78 13.89 40.41
C GLY A 17 -43.33 13.44 40.50
N SER A 18 -42.45 14.40 40.64
CA SER A 18 -41.35 14.54 41.61
C SER A 18 -40.39 13.33 41.89
N GLU A 19 -39.11 13.50 41.63
CA GLU A 19 -38.10 13.77 42.64
C GLU A 19 -36.71 13.92 42.04
N ALA A 20 -36.02 14.97 42.47
CA ALA A 20 -34.66 15.30 42.11
C ALA A 20 -33.66 14.54 42.97
N GLY A 21 -32.60 14.04 42.34
CA GLY A 21 -31.40 13.55 43.05
C GLY A 21 -30.14 14.12 42.35
N PRO A 22 -29.06 14.46 43.09
CA PRO A 22 -28.05 15.41 42.66
C PRO A 22 -26.99 14.79 41.71
N GLY A 23 -26.52 15.65 40.83
CA GLY A 23 -25.53 15.37 39.82
C GLY A 23 -24.24 14.80 40.35
N ARG A 24 -23.73 13.82 39.62
CA ARG A 24 -22.32 13.48 39.60
C ARG A 24 -21.70 14.14 38.36
N GLN A 25 -20.83 15.09 38.63
CA GLN A 25 -19.92 15.65 37.64
C GLN A 25 -18.98 14.52 37.21
N SER A 26 -19.10 14.08 35.97
CA SER A 26 -18.14 13.20 35.33
C SER A 26 -17.00 14.09 34.85
N GLU A 27 -15.85 13.96 35.51
CA GLU A 27 -14.59 14.55 35.05
C GLU A 27 -14.24 13.94 33.71
N ALA A 28 -14.12 14.78 32.69
CA ALA A 28 -13.61 14.42 31.38
C ALA A 28 -12.12 14.10 31.51
N GLU A 29 -11.77 12.82 31.38
CA GLU A 29 -10.37 12.44 31.18
C GLU A 29 -9.83 13.04 29.89
N PRO A 30 -8.60 13.61 29.88
CA PRO A 30 -7.98 14.14 28.68
C PRO A 30 -7.70 12.98 27.70
N GLY A 31 -8.14 13.15 26.47
CA GLY A 31 -8.02 12.18 25.39
C GLY A 31 -6.60 11.62 25.27
N ARG A 32 -6.47 10.31 25.39
CA ARG A 32 -5.28 9.57 24.97
C ARG A 32 -5.12 9.81 23.47
N GLN A 33 -4.08 10.54 23.12
CA GLN A 33 -3.58 10.57 21.74
C GLN A 33 -3.22 9.13 21.38
N SER A 34 -3.98 8.57 20.45
CA SER A 34 -3.69 7.27 19.85
C SER A 34 -2.34 7.38 19.14
N GLU A 35 -1.28 6.84 19.74
CA GLU A 35 -0.02 6.66 19.06
C GLU A 35 -0.26 5.73 17.87
N ALA A 36 -0.03 6.24 16.65
CA ALA A 36 -0.07 5.45 15.44
C ALA A 36 1.00 4.34 15.54
N GLY A 37 0.57 3.14 15.87
CA GLY A 37 1.45 1.98 15.91
C GLY A 37 1.99 1.64 14.52
N PRO A 38 3.15 0.95 14.43
CA PRO A 38 3.71 0.49 13.17
C PRO A 38 2.68 -0.36 12.41
N GLY A 39 2.65 -0.22 11.07
CA GLY A 39 1.77 -0.99 10.20
C GLY A 39 1.79 -2.47 10.59
N ARG A 40 0.62 -3.07 10.78
CA ARG A 40 0.51 -4.46 11.19
C ARG A 40 0.99 -5.35 10.07
N GLN A 41 1.89 -6.29 10.38
CA GLN A 41 2.14 -7.45 9.51
C GLN A 41 0.84 -8.26 9.50
N SER A 42 0.29 -8.48 8.30
CA SER A 42 -0.96 -9.20 8.14
C SER A 42 -0.74 -10.68 8.39
N GLU A 43 -1.39 -11.25 9.41
CA GLU A 43 -1.49 -12.70 9.56
C GLU A 43 -2.39 -13.26 8.44
N ALA A 44 -1.93 -14.33 7.80
CA ALA A 44 -2.59 -14.96 6.65
C ALA A 44 -3.99 -15.47 7.02
N GLY A 45 -5.03 -14.77 6.55
CA GLY A 45 -6.40 -15.27 6.55
C GLY A 45 -6.64 -16.20 5.33
N PRO A 46 -7.62 -17.12 5.38
CA PRO A 46 -7.95 -17.99 4.25
C PRO A 46 -8.35 -17.16 3.03
N GLY A 47 -7.65 -17.36 1.89
CA GLY A 47 -7.91 -16.67 0.62
C GLY A 47 -6.93 -15.55 0.25
N ARG A 48 -5.91 -15.25 1.07
CA ARG A 48 -4.87 -14.28 0.71
C ARG A 48 -3.69 -14.97 0.06
N GLY A 49 -3.35 -14.59 -1.18
CA GLY A 49 -2.27 -15.16 -1.97
C GLY A 49 -0.86 -14.84 -1.40
N PRO A 50 0.20 -15.40 -2.01
CA PRO A 50 1.58 -15.36 -1.50
C PRO A 50 2.15 -13.95 -1.30
N PHE A 51 1.55 -12.94 -1.92
CA PHE A 51 1.93 -11.54 -1.71
C PHE A 51 1.53 -10.99 -0.34
N HIS A 52 0.52 -11.57 0.34
CA HIS A 52 0.06 -11.12 1.64
C HIS A 52 0.89 -11.64 2.81
N GLU A 53 1.52 -12.79 2.69
CA GLU A 53 2.28 -13.41 3.79
C GLU A 53 3.49 -12.58 4.24
N ARG A 54 4.03 -11.74 3.35
CA ARG A 54 5.19 -10.87 3.62
C ARG A 54 4.93 -9.43 3.16
N SER A 55 3.71 -8.94 3.33
CA SER A 55 3.33 -7.58 2.96
C SER A 55 3.07 -6.69 4.17
N ILE A 56 3.32 -5.40 4.01
CA ILE A 56 2.76 -4.36 4.87
C ILE A 56 1.46 -3.91 4.22
N GLU A 57 0.35 -4.04 4.94
CA GLU A 57 -0.93 -3.47 4.54
C GLU A 57 -1.04 -2.03 5.06
N LEU A 58 -1.23 -1.09 4.13
CA LEU A 58 -1.35 0.33 4.46
C LEU A 58 -2.82 0.66 4.73
N THR A 59 -3.12 0.96 5.98
CA THR A 59 -4.45 1.40 6.45
C THR A 59 -4.41 2.78 7.10
N ASP A 60 -3.21 3.33 7.37
CA ASP A 60 -3.00 4.67 7.93
C ASP A 60 -2.70 5.67 6.80
N PRO A 61 -3.50 6.74 6.64
CA PRO A 61 -3.25 7.80 5.66
C PRO A 61 -1.86 8.44 5.78
N ARG A 62 -1.30 8.50 6.97
CA ARG A 62 0.05 9.04 7.22
C ARG A 62 1.13 8.12 6.70
N ALA A 63 0.97 6.80 6.88
CA ALA A 63 1.88 5.80 6.34
C ALA A 63 1.83 5.79 4.80
N MET A 64 0.63 5.90 4.19
CA MET A 64 0.46 6.03 2.74
C MET A 64 1.19 7.26 2.19
N ARG A 65 0.97 8.44 2.79
CA ARG A 65 1.69 9.67 2.42
C ARG A 65 3.20 9.56 2.66
N ALA A 66 3.60 8.86 3.70
CA ALA A 66 5.02 8.60 3.95
C ALA A 66 5.61 7.69 2.87
N TYR A 67 4.90 6.68 2.39
CA TYR A 67 5.38 5.80 1.32
C TYR A 67 5.34 6.48 -0.06
N ALA A 68 4.35 7.31 -0.35
CA ALA A 68 4.09 7.96 -1.64
C ALA A 68 5.14 9.04 -2.04
N HIS A 69 6.41 8.86 -1.72
CA HIS A 69 7.50 9.76 -2.07
C HIS A 69 8.53 9.03 -2.96
N PRO A 70 8.96 9.58 -4.10
CA PRO A 70 9.81 8.87 -5.05
C PRO A 70 11.06 8.26 -4.43
N VAL A 71 11.83 9.03 -3.66
CA VAL A 71 13.06 8.56 -3.00
C VAL A 71 12.74 7.46 -1.97
N ARG A 72 11.65 7.56 -1.22
CA ARG A 72 11.25 6.53 -0.24
C ARG A 72 10.84 5.22 -0.92
N MET A 73 10.05 5.29 -1.99
CA MET A 73 9.72 4.09 -2.78
C MET A 73 10.96 3.46 -3.41
N ALA A 74 11.91 4.29 -3.89
CA ALA A 74 13.17 3.80 -4.43
C ALA A 74 14.03 3.11 -3.36
N LEU A 75 14.15 3.71 -2.16
CA LEU A 75 14.86 3.11 -1.02
C LEU A 75 14.29 1.75 -0.62
N ILE A 76 12.97 1.65 -0.44
CA ILE A 76 12.33 0.36 -0.15
C ILE A 76 12.57 -0.64 -1.28
N GLY A 77 12.50 -0.21 -2.53
CA GLY A 77 12.86 -1.03 -3.68
C GLY A 77 14.29 -1.60 -3.58
N LEU A 78 15.28 -0.78 -3.25
CA LEU A 78 16.67 -1.21 -3.06
C LEU A 78 16.81 -2.19 -1.89
N LEU A 79 16.24 -1.88 -0.73
CA LEU A 79 16.31 -2.75 0.44
C LEU A 79 15.70 -4.12 0.20
N ARG A 80 14.60 -4.20 -0.57
CA ARG A 80 13.95 -5.46 -0.95
C ARG A 80 14.76 -6.28 -1.93
N THR A 81 15.57 -5.60 -2.74
CA THR A 81 16.21 -6.23 -3.89
C THR A 81 17.67 -6.61 -3.66
N GLN A 82 18.34 -5.89 -2.78
CA GLN A 82 19.78 -6.06 -2.52
C GLN A 82 20.06 -6.44 -1.07
N GLY A 83 19.02 -6.48 -0.24
CA GLY A 83 19.17 -6.75 1.19
C GLY A 83 19.58 -5.49 1.97
N PRO A 84 20.22 -5.66 3.15
CA PRO A 84 20.59 -4.54 3.99
C PRO A 84 21.61 -3.61 3.35
N LEU A 85 21.31 -2.30 3.32
CA LEU A 85 22.18 -1.24 2.81
C LEU A 85 22.31 -0.12 3.84
N THR A 86 23.48 0.49 3.91
CA THR A 86 23.68 1.75 4.62
C THR A 86 23.08 2.91 3.83
N ALA A 87 22.81 4.03 4.49
CA ALA A 87 22.34 5.25 3.82
C ALA A 87 23.33 5.75 2.75
N THR A 88 24.63 5.54 2.94
CA THR A 88 25.69 5.90 1.98
C THR A 88 25.60 5.03 0.73
N GLN A 89 25.50 3.70 0.87
CA GLN A 89 25.35 2.77 -0.25
C GLN A 89 24.06 3.02 -1.05
N ALA A 90 22.96 3.31 -0.36
CA ALA A 90 21.71 3.65 -1.02
C ALA A 90 21.80 4.99 -1.77
N ALA A 91 22.50 5.98 -1.21
CA ALA A 91 22.71 7.28 -1.81
C ALA A 91 23.51 7.20 -3.14
N GLU A 92 24.58 6.41 -3.15
CA GLU A 92 25.39 6.15 -4.36
C GLU A 92 24.55 5.59 -5.51
N GLN A 93 23.61 4.68 -5.19
CA GLN A 93 22.76 4.05 -6.22
C GLN A 93 21.61 4.94 -6.69
N LEU A 94 21.12 5.84 -5.84
CA LEU A 94 20.00 6.73 -6.18
C LEU A 94 20.45 8.08 -6.73
N GLY A 95 21.75 8.40 -6.70
CA GLY A 95 22.24 9.73 -7.05
C GLY A 95 21.83 10.81 -6.04
N GLU A 96 21.62 10.41 -4.77
CA GLU A 96 21.18 11.28 -3.69
C GLU A 96 22.29 11.53 -2.68
N SER A 97 22.08 12.45 -1.72
CA SER A 97 23.01 12.59 -0.59
C SER A 97 22.77 11.52 0.48
N SER A 98 23.83 11.11 1.19
CA SER A 98 23.69 10.17 2.32
C SER A 98 22.82 10.76 3.44
N GLY A 99 22.83 12.08 3.62
CA GLY A 99 21.95 12.79 4.54
C GLY A 99 20.48 12.68 4.17
N THR A 100 20.15 12.88 2.87
CA THR A 100 18.81 12.69 2.31
C THR A 100 18.33 11.26 2.52
N CYS A 101 19.14 10.27 2.14
CA CYS A 101 18.80 8.84 2.31
C CYS A 101 18.60 8.48 3.79
N SER A 102 19.48 8.95 4.69
CA SER A 102 19.35 8.72 6.12
C SER A 102 18.07 9.35 6.71
N PHE A 103 17.68 10.54 6.26
CA PHE A 103 16.43 11.17 6.65
C PHE A 103 15.22 10.33 6.18
N HIS A 104 15.19 9.93 4.92
CA HIS A 104 14.08 9.16 4.35
C HIS A 104 13.98 7.75 4.96
N LEU A 105 15.10 7.07 5.25
CA LEU A 105 15.12 5.78 5.93
C LEU A 105 14.51 5.88 7.33
N ARG A 106 14.86 6.91 8.11
CA ARG A 106 14.22 7.15 9.41
C ARG A 106 12.72 7.43 9.31
N GLN A 107 12.29 8.16 8.27
CA GLN A 107 10.86 8.39 8.02
C GLN A 107 10.14 7.08 7.67
N LEU A 108 10.75 6.23 6.86
CA LEU A 108 10.22 4.90 6.54
C LEU A 108 10.16 3.99 7.77
N ALA A 109 11.20 4.01 8.61
CA ALA A 109 11.26 3.22 9.85
C ALA A 109 10.17 3.63 10.84
N LYS A 110 9.85 4.92 10.93
CA LYS A 110 8.75 5.42 11.78
C LYS A 110 7.40 4.74 11.47
N TYR A 111 7.18 4.36 10.21
CA TYR A 111 5.97 3.69 9.75
C TYR A 111 6.16 2.18 9.51
N GLY A 112 7.28 1.62 9.95
CA GLY A 112 7.53 0.18 9.92
C GLY A 112 7.91 -0.39 8.55
N PHE A 113 8.28 0.42 7.54
CA PHE A 113 8.68 -0.06 6.22
C PHE A 113 10.10 -0.65 6.18
N CYS A 114 10.96 -0.17 7.06
CA CYS A 114 12.32 -0.67 7.21
C CYS A 114 12.76 -0.55 8.67
N GLU A 115 13.84 -1.25 9.01
CA GLU A 115 14.45 -1.24 10.33
C GLU A 115 15.98 -1.34 10.22
N GLU A 116 16.70 -1.03 11.30
CA GLU A 116 18.15 -1.24 11.38
C GLU A 116 18.44 -2.75 11.40
N ALA A 117 19.28 -3.21 10.49
CA ALA A 117 19.58 -4.63 10.33
C ALA A 117 20.64 -5.18 11.31
N GLY A 118 21.28 -4.29 12.08
CA GLY A 118 22.44 -4.66 12.91
C GLY A 118 23.73 -4.87 12.09
N GLY A 119 24.84 -5.13 12.73
CA GLY A 119 26.09 -5.51 12.08
C GLY A 119 26.90 -4.42 11.38
N GLY A 120 26.52 -3.16 11.48
CA GLY A 120 27.24 -2.02 10.91
C GLY A 120 28.60 -1.75 11.58
N ARG A 121 29.54 -1.12 10.85
CA ARG A 121 30.83 -0.67 11.38
C ARG A 121 30.76 0.79 11.80
N GLY A 122 31.08 1.07 13.04
CA GLY A 122 31.14 2.46 13.57
C GLY A 122 29.76 3.11 13.64
N ARG A 123 29.59 4.26 12.95
CA ARG A 123 28.33 5.01 12.88
C ARG A 123 27.42 4.58 11.73
N GLU A 124 27.89 3.72 10.86
CA GLU A 124 27.10 3.23 9.73
C GLU A 124 26.18 2.10 10.17
N LYS A 125 24.89 2.31 9.99
CA LYS A 125 23.86 1.33 10.31
C LYS A 125 23.18 0.88 9.01
N PRO A 126 23.30 -0.43 8.68
CA PRO A 126 22.55 -0.96 7.56
C PRO A 126 21.06 -1.02 7.90
N TRP A 127 20.24 -0.78 6.89
CA TRP A 127 18.79 -0.84 6.94
C TRP A 127 18.30 -2.02 6.12
N ARG A 128 17.27 -2.70 6.57
CA ARG A 128 16.57 -3.73 5.79
C ARG A 128 15.08 -3.42 5.69
N ALA A 129 14.44 -3.84 4.61
CA ALA A 129 12.99 -3.80 4.49
C ALA A 129 12.36 -4.79 5.48
N THR A 130 11.26 -4.41 6.10
CA THR A 130 10.51 -5.27 7.04
C THR A 130 9.57 -6.24 6.31
N ALA A 131 9.19 -5.92 5.05
CA ALA A 131 8.36 -6.76 4.22
C ALA A 131 8.72 -6.65 2.75
N MET A 132 8.47 -7.71 1.99
CA MET A 132 8.78 -7.77 0.55
C MET A 132 7.75 -7.02 -0.31
N PHE A 133 6.52 -6.87 0.18
CA PHE A 133 5.43 -6.22 -0.55
C PHE A 133 4.79 -5.11 0.27
N THR A 134 4.12 -4.21 -0.41
CA THR A 134 3.24 -3.20 0.19
C THR A 134 1.90 -3.31 -0.50
N THR A 135 0.84 -3.45 0.27
CA THR A 135 -0.53 -3.55 -0.23
C THR A 135 -1.40 -2.46 0.39
N TRP A 136 -2.39 -2.02 -0.33
CA TRP A 136 -3.44 -1.13 0.15
C TRP A 136 -4.72 -1.38 -0.64
N ASN A 137 -5.86 -1.12 -0.04
CA ASN A 137 -7.16 -1.31 -0.65
C ASN A 137 -7.93 0.00 -0.62
N PHE A 138 -8.78 0.22 -1.61
CA PHE A 138 -9.70 1.33 -1.60
C PHE A 138 -10.73 1.17 -0.48
N THR A 139 -10.85 2.20 0.39
CA THR A 139 -11.80 2.21 1.51
C THR A 139 -12.84 3.30 1.28
N PRO A 140 -14.05 2.95 0.85
CA PRO A 140 -15.12 3.93 0.66
C PRO A 140 -15.50 4.60 1.98
N GLY A 141 -15.79 5.91 1.93
CA GLY A 141 -16.40 6.64 3.03
C GLY A 141 -15.47 7.42 3.95
N ASP A 142 -14.16 7.12 4.00
CA ASP A 142 -13.17 7.94 4.70
C ASP A 142 -12.49 8.90 3.72
N SER A 143 -12.77 10.19 3.85
CA SER A 143 -12.25 11.21 2.91
C SER A 143 -10.75 11.43 3.03
N GLU A 144 -10.17 11.31 4.23
CA GLU A 144 -8.73 11.47 4.45
C GLU A 144 -7.97 10.25 3.92
N LEU A 145 -8.45 9.05 4.20
CA LEU A 145 -7.88 7.80 3.71
C LEU A 145 -7.95 7.75 2.18
N SER A 146 -9.13 8.01 1.59
CA SER A 146 -9.31 8.04 0.14
C SER A 146 -8.43 9.09 -0.56
N ALA A 147 -8.15 10.24 0.07
CA ALA A 147 -7.21 11.22 -0.48
C ALA A 147 -5.76 10.72 -0.44
N ALA A 148 -5.36 10.02 0.63
CA ALA A 148 -4.03 9.43 0.76
C ALA A 148 -3.83 8.27 -0.22
N GLU A 149 -4.85 7.42 -0.41
CA GLU A 149 -4.87 6.34 -1.41
C GLU A 149 -4.69 6.89 -2.82
N ARG A 150 -5.50 7.88 -3.25
CA ARG A 150 -5.35 8.51 -4.57
C ARG A 150 -3.98 9.12 -4.80
N HIS A 151 -3.40 9.74 -3.76
CA HIS A 151 -2.04 10.29 -3.87
C HIS A 151 -0.99 9.19 -4.02
N LEU A 152 -1.14 8.08 -3.29
CA LEU A 152 -0.27 6.92 -3.40
C LEU A 152 -0.39 6.27 -4.78
N ASP A 153 -1.61 6.04 -5.27
CA ASP A 153 -1.88 5.49 -6.59
C ASP A 153 -1.22 6.32 -7.69
N ALA A 154 -1.40 7.64 -7.66
CA ALA A 154 -0.76 8.55 -8.62
C ALA A 154 0.77 8.46 -8.56
N SER A 155 1.35 8.39 -7.35
CA SER A 155 2.81 8.29 -7.18
C SER A 155 3.37 6.95 -7.69
N VAL A 156 2.64 5.87 -7.48
CA VAL A 156 2.99 4.52 -7.96
C VAL A 156 2.88 4.45 -9.49
N LEU A 157 1.80 4.98 -10.07
CA LEU A 157 1.62 5.05 -11.52
C LEU A 157 2.73 5.86 -12.19
N GLU A 158 3.11 7.01 -11.64
CA GLU A 158 4.20 7.82 -12.16
C GLU A 158 5.55 7.09 -12.10
N ARG A 159 5.80 6.35 -11.03
CA ARG A 159 6.98 5.50 -10.91
C ARG A 159 6.99 4.42 -12.01
N TYR A 160 5.88 3.74 -12.25
CA TYR A 160 5.78 2.72 -13.30
C TYR A 160 5.93 3.32 -14.69
N ARG A 161 5.30 4.47 -14.95
CA ARG A 161 5.46 5.21 -16.20
C ARG A 161 6.94 5.51 -16.50
N THR A 162 7.67 6.00 -15.50
CA THR A 162 9.10 6.31 -15.62
C THR A 162 9.92 5.04 -15.95
N ARG A 163 9.68 3.93 -15.24
CA ARG A 163 10.41 2.67 -15.43
C ARG A 163 10.10 2.01 -16.77
N ILE A 164 8.84 2.03 -17.17
CA ILE A 164 8.44 1.56 -18.51
C ILE A 164 9.10 2.42 -19.59
N GLY A 165 9.10 3.75 -19.44
CA GLY A 165 9.76 4.65 -20.37
C GLY A 165 11.25 4.34 -20.55
N GLN A 166 11.97 4.18 -19.45
CA GLN A 166 13.39 3.80 -19.46
C GLN A 166 13.62 2.47 -20.20
N TRP A 167 12.80 1.45 -19.94
CA TRP A 167 12.89 0.17 -20.65
C TRP A 167 12.60 0.34 -22.15
N LEU A 168 11.61 1.14 -22.54
CA LEU A 168 11.29 1.38 -23.94
C LEU A 168 12.45 2.03 -24.73
N GLU A 169 13.26 2.87 -24.07
CA GLU A 169 14.44 3.49 -24.67
C GLU A 169 15.57 2.48 -24.94
N THR A 170 15.68 1.45 -24.11
CA THR A 170 16.80 0.48 -24.16
C THR A 170 16.41 -0.90 -24.70
N ARG A 171 15.14 -1.20 -24.90
CA ARG A 171 14.66 -2.55 -25.27
C ARG A 171 15.22 -3.07 -26.59
N ALA A 172 15.59 -2.18 -27.52
CA ALA A 172 16.17 -2.57 -28.80
C ALA A 172 17.60 -3.10 -28.68
N ASP A 173 18.30 -2.74 -27.59
CA ASP A 173 19.68 -3.16 -27.29
C ASP A 173 19.72 -4.47 -26.45
N GLU A 174 18.54 -4.97 -26.05
CA GLU A 174 18.46 -6.22 -25.32
C GLU A 174 18.81 -7.43 -26.20
N PRO A 175 19.35 -8.52 -25.61
CA PRO A 175 19.54 -9.78 -26.32
C PRO A 175 18.24 -10.30 -26.96
N PRO A 176 18.31 -10.96 -28.13
CA PRO A 176 17.12 -11.40 -28.87
C PRO A 176 16.15 -12.27 -28.07
N GLU A 177 16.64 -13.09 -27.15
CA GLU A 177 15.81 -13.91 -26.26
C GLU A 177 15.00 -13.04 -25.29
N TRP A 178 15.56 -11.96 -24.78
CA TRP A 178 14.87 -11.01 -23.89
C TRP A 178 13.88 -10.15 -24.66
N GLN A 179 14.23 -9.73 -25.91
CA GLN A 179 13.28 -9.02 -26.78
C GLN A 179 12.02 -9.85 -27.06
N ARG A 180 12.17 -11.17 -27.26
CA ARG A 180 11.02 -12.08 -27.50
C ARG A 180 10.21 -12.37 -26.24
N ALA A 181 10.86 -12.38 -25.08
CA ALA A 181 10.22 -12.71 -23.81
C ALA A 181 9.46 -11.52 -23.19
N THR A 182 9.74 -10.29 -23.65
CA THR A 182 9.15 -9.07 -23.11
C THR A 182 8.16 -8.45 -24.08
N GLY A 183 7.17 -7.71 -23.57
CA GLY A 183 6.19 -7.02 -24.41
C GLY A 183 5.09 -6.35 -23.62
N PHE A 184 4.22 -5.68 -24.36
CA PHE A 184 2.94 -5.18 -23.87
C PHE A 184 1.81 -6.06 -24.35
N GLY A 185 0.79 -6.18 -23.53
CA GLY A 185 -0.49 -6.75 -23.90
C GLY A 185 -1.59 -6.08 -23.11
N ASP A 186 -2.73 -5.92 -23.73
CA ASP A 186 -3.98 -5.51 -23.11
C ASP A 186 -5.08 -6.48 -23.47
N LEU A 187 -6.04 -6.64 -22.60
CA LEU A 187 -7.17 -7.54 -22.78
C LEU A 187 -8.39 -6.96 -22.06
N SER A 188 -9.50 -6.90 -22.76
CA SER A 188 -10.79 -6.54 -22.17
C SER A 188 -11.68 -7.76 -22.10
N LEU A 189 -12.11 -8.12 -20.89
CA LEU A 189 -12.95 -9.28 -20.60
C LEU A 189 -14.23 -8.85 -19.89
N PRO A 190 -15.39 -9.37 -20.27
CA PRO A 190 -16.61 -9.21 -19.50
C PRO A 190 -16.56 -10.16 -18.29
N LEU A 191 -16.28 -9.62 -17.11
CA LEU A 191 -16.19 -10.38 -15.86
C LEU A 191 -17.10 -9.79 -14.80
N THR A 192 -17.63 -10.65 -13.96
CA THR A 192 -18.20 -10.25 -12.66
C THR A 192 -17.08 -9.93 -11.67
N ALA A 193 -17.39 -9.22 -10.58
CA ALA A 193 -16.42 -8.95 -9.52
C ALA A 193 -15.82 -10.25 -8.93
N ALA A 194 -16.65 -11.29 -8.74
CA ALA A 194 -16.18 -12.58 -8.22
C ALA A 194 -15.24 -13.30 -9.21
N GLU A 195 -15.51 -13.24 -10.53
CA GLU A 195 -14.60 -13.79 -11.52
C GLU A 195 -13.28 -13.03 -11.60
N LEU A 196 -13.31 -11.70 -11.42
CA LEU A 196 -12.09 -10.89 -11.36
C LEU A 196 -11.25 -11.24 -10.11
N GLU A 197 -11.87 -11.45 -8.95
CA GLU A 197 -11.20 -11.91 -7.75
C GLU A 197 -10.55 -13.29 -7.96
N GLN A 198 -11.29 -14.23 -8.55
CA GLN A 198 -10.74 -15.56 -8.86
C GLN A 198 -9.58 -15.48 -9.84
N LEU A 199 -9.70 -14.70 -10.93
CA LEU A 199 -8.61 -14.51 -11.90
C LEU A 199 -7.36 -13.93 -11.24
N ARG A 200 -7.51 -12.97 -10.32
CA ARG A 200 -6.40 -12.42 -9.56
C ARG A 200 -5.71 -13.50 -8.72
N ASP A 201 -6.48 -14.35 -8.05
CA ASP A 201 -5.94 -15.44 -7.22
C ASP A 201 -5.24 -16.50 -8.08
N ASP A 202 -5.78 -16.82 -9.26
CA ASP A 202 -5.15 -17.74 -10.22
C ASP A 202 -3.81 -17.19 -10.73
N VAL A 203 -3.74 -15.91 -11.07
CA VAL A 203 -2.48 -15.25 -11.46
C VAL A 203 -1.45 -15.29 -10.32
N GLN A 204 -1.87 -15.05 -9.08
CA GLN A 204 -0.99 -15.18 -7.93
C GLN A 204 -0.49 -16.62 -7.75
N ALA A 205 -1.33 -17.61 -7.98
CA ALA A 205 -0.95 -19.02 -7.94
C ALA A 205 0.11 -19.37 -8.99
N LEU A 206 -0.01 -18.82 -10.21
CA LEU A 206 1.00 -18.96 -11.26
C LEU A 206 2.36 -18.36 -10.91
N LEU A 207 2.39 -17.30 -10.10
CA LEU A 207 3.62 -16.64 -9.66
C LEU A 207 4.28 -17.33 -8.45
N ARG A 208 3.55 -18.15 -7.71
CA ARG A 208 4.02 -18.83 -6.50
C ARG A 208 5.35 -19.56 -6.65
N PRO A 209 5.63 -20.33 -7.75
CA PRO A 209 6.90 -21.02 -7.92
C PRO A 209 8.13 -20.11 -8.01
N TYR A 210 7.94 -18.82 -8.25
CA TYR A 210 9.03 -17.84 -8.38
C TYR A 210 9.25 -17.02 -7.09
N MET A 211 8.37 -17.19 -6.10
CA MET A 211 8.40 -16.33 -4.90
C MET A 211 9.60 -16.61 -4.02
N GLY A 212 10.07 -17.86 -3.92
CA GLY A 212 11.27 -18.20 -3.17
C GLY A 212 12.53 -17.46 -3.65
N ARG A 213 12.60 -17.17 -4.96
CA ARG A 213 13.69 -16.36 -5.53
C ARG A 213 13.62 -14.88 -5.14
N VAL A 214 12.41 -14.36 -4.93
CA VAL A 214 12.20 -12.99 -4.46
C VAL A 214 12.57 -12.85 -3.00
N THR A 215 12.29 -13.87 -2.20
CA THR A 215 12.55 -13.89 -0.75
C THR A 215 13.97 -14.35 -0.39
N GLY A 216 14.74 -14.87 -1.37
CA GLY A 216 16.07 -15.41 -1.17
C GLY A 216 16.08 -16.80 -0.55
N GLU A 217 14.94 -17.50 -0.52
CA GLU A 217 14.81 -18.91 -0.09
C GLU A 217 15.27 -19.88 -1.19
N ASP A 218 15.04 -19.49 -2.45
CA ASP A 218 15.45 -20.23 -3.62
C ASP A 218 16.56 -19.49 -4.38
N GLU A 219 17.52 -20.25 -4.90
CA GLU A 219 18.56 -19.71 -5.76
C GLU A 219 18.01 -19.39 -7.14
N ALA A 220 18.38 -18.24 -7.69
CA ALA A 220 18.02 -17.91 -9.06
C ALA A 220 18.87 -18.71 -10.04
N PRO A 221 18.31 -19.26 -11.15
CA PRO A 221 19.10 -19.99 -12.14
C PRO A 221 20.12 -19.07 -12.79
N GLU A 222 21.19 -19.69 -13.33
CA GLU A 222 22.23 -18.98 -14.08
C GLU A 222 21.60 -18.17 -15.24
N GLY A 223 22.04 -16.93 -15.39
CA GLY A 223 21.48 -16.01 -16.40
C GLY A 223 20.15 -15.37 -16.03
N ALA A 224 19.60 -15.67 -14.85
CA ALA A 224 18.38 -15.00 -14.39
C ALA A 224 18.60 -13.49 -14.24
N ARG A 225 17.63 -12.73 -14.69
CA ARG A 225 17.60 -11.27 -14.55
C ARG A 225 16.33 -10.85 -13.83
N ARG A 226 16.36 -9.71 -13.19
CA ARG A 226 15.17 -9.13 -12.56
C ARG A 226 14.19 -8.65 -13.62
N VAL A 227 12.97 -9.15 -13.55
CA VAL A 227 11.84 -8.77 -14.41
C VAL A 227 10.80 -8.03 -13.59
N GLU A 228 10.26 -6.95 -14.09
CA GLU A 228 9.11 -6.27 -13.52
C GLU A 228 7.83 -6.72 -14.21
N LEU A 229 6.92 -7.27 -13.45
CA LEU A 229 5.58 -7.62 -13.87
C LEU A 229 4.61 -6.62 -13.22
N ILE A 230 3.96 -5.82 -14.04
CA ILE A 230 3.01 -4.80 -13.61
C ILE A 230 1.62 -5.23 -14.08
N GLN A 231 0.69 -5.34 -13.16
CA GLN A 231 -0.67 -5.77 -13.44
C GLN A 231 -1.65 -4.73 -12.92
N PHE A 232 -2.58 -4.32 -13.77
CA PHE A 232 -3.72 -3.49 -13.42
C PHE A 232 -4.98 -4.16 -13.91
N ALA A 233 -5.99 -4.26 -13.05
CA ALA A 233 -7.32 -4.71 -13.41
C ALA A 233 -8.34 -3.73 -12.81
N PHE A 234 -9.16 -3.17 -13.65
CA PHE A 234 -10.18 -2.19 -13.27
C PHE A 234 -11.37 -2.28 -14.21
N PRO A 235 -12.58 -1.93 -13.76
CA PRO A 235 -13.73 -1.84 -14.65
C PRO A 235 -13.45 -0.82 -15.76
N ALA A 236 -13.60 -1.23 -17.01
CA ALA A 236 -13.50 -0.30 -18.13
C ALA A 236 -14.61 0.76 -18.00
N PRO A 237 -14.34 2.04 -18.30
CA PRO A 237 -15.41 3.01 -18.43
C PRO A 237 -16.36 2.56 -19.56
N ASP A 238 -17.65 2.84 -19.38
CA ASP A 238 -18.64 2.58 -20.44
C ASP A 238 -18.14 3.23 -21.74
N ALA A 239 -18.23 2.49 -22.82
CA ALA A 239 -17.83 3.02 -24.13
C ALA A 239 -18.67 4.27 -24.46
N PRO A 240 -18.07 5.33 -24.99
CA PRO A 240 -18.78 6.56 -25.34
C PRO A 240 -19.82 6.33 -26.43
#